data_5d9a7f7587556511a09ab1e577cd7a22
#
_entry.id   5d9a7f7587556511a09ab1e577cd7a22
#
_cell.length_a   1.000
_cell.length_b   1.000
_cell.length_c   1.000
_cell.angle_alpha   90.00
_cell.angle_beta   90.00
_cell.angle_gamma   90.00
#
_symmetry.space_group_name_H-M   'P 1'
#
loop_
_entity.id
_entity.type
_entity.pdbx_description
1 polymer ?
#
loop_
_entity_poly.entity_id
_entity_poly.type
_entity_poly.pdbx_seq_one_letter_code
_entity_poly.pdbx_strand_id
1 'polypeptide(L)'
;RFQPNGGYRLLQGSGTVTGRLLGGCLEVFDWLRGTPLFPDPEDFNGAILFLETSEEKPVPKAVRYMLRSLGAMGLLDRIHGMVWGKPYEEAYREEYAVEIRTVLKEYGREALPVLTNLSFGHCEPKCVIPYGALAQIDCESRTFSILENAVV
;
A
#
# COMPACT_ATOMS: atom_id res chain seq x y z
N ARG A 1 -7.35 11.19 23.50
CA ARG A 1 -8.07 12.17 22.67
C ARG A 1 -8.06 11.64 21.24
N PHE A 2 -9.23 11.31 20.69
CA PHE A 2 -9.32 10.90 19.29
C PHE A 2 -8.91 12.06 18.39
N GLN A 3 -7.97 11.80 17.49
CA GLN A 3 -7.63 12.77 16.45
C GLN A 3 -8.57 12.58 15.24
N PRO A 4 -9.03 13.65 14.59
CA PRO A 4 -9.85 13.52 13.39
C PRO A 4 -9.07 12.74 12.33
N ASN A 5 -9.64 11.65 11.85
CA ASN A 5 -9.13 10.98 10.64
C ASN A 5 -9.85 11.61 9.44
N GLY A 6 -9.12 12.23 8.53
CA GLY A 6 -9.67 12.82 7.30
C GLY A 6 -10.31 11.84 6.32
N GLY A 7 -10.52 10.58 6.76
CA GLY A 7 -11.06 9.49 5.95
C GLY A 7 -10.04 8.93 4.94
N TYR A 8 -10.32 7.73 4.44
CA TYR A 8 -9.53 7.14 3.37
C TYR A 8 -9.83 7.85 2.05
N ARG A 9 -8.85 7.90 1.18
CA ARG A 9 -8.96 8.57 -0.12
C ARG A 9 -8.82 7.54 -1.23
N LEU A 10 -9.80 7.48 -2.12
CA LEU A 10 -9.66 6.72 -3.35
C LEU A 10 -8.69 7.47 -4.28
N LEU A 11 -7.56 6.85 -4.57
CA LEU A 11 -6.59 7.38 -5.50
C LEU A 11 -6.97 7.04 -6.93
N GLN A 12 -7.32 5.78 -7.19
CA GLN A 12 -7.74 5.26 -8.50
C GLN A 12 -8.47 3.93 -8.35
N GLY A 13 -9.03 3.42 -9.44
CA GLY A 13 -9.75 2.15 -9.50
C GLY A 13 -11.22 2.28 -9.17
N SER A 14 -11.95 1.17 -9.23
CA SER A 14 -13.39 1.06 -8.95
C SER A 14 -13.73 -0.36 -8.48
N GLY A 15 -14.96 -0.54 -7.98
CA GLY A 15 -15.46 -1.83 -7.52
C GLY A 15 -14.86 -2.29 -6.20
N THR A 16 -15.01 -3.58 -5.94
CA THR A 16 -14.56 -4.22 -4.70
C THR A 16 -13.55 -5.31 -5.02
N VAL A 17 -12.44 -5.34 -4.31
CA VAL A 17 -11.42 -6.38 -4.44
C VAL A 17 -11.06 -6.96 -3.07
N THR A 18 -10.74 -8.25 -3.08
CA THR A 18 -10.35 -9.01 -1.89
C THR A 18 -9.00 -9.66 -2.13
N GLY A 19 -8.16 -9.72 -1.12
CA GLY A 19 -6.86 -10.36 -1.20
C GLY A 19 -6.17 -10.46 0.16
N ARG A 20 -5.13 -11.29 0.22
CA ARG A 20 -4.30 -11.38 1.43
C ARG A 20 -3.38 -10.17 1.53
N LEU A 21 -3.16 -9.72 2.75
CA LEU A 21 -2.31 -8.56 3.04
C LEU A 21 -0.83 -8.93 2.95
N LEU A 22 -0.11 -8.25 2.09
CA LEU A 22 1.33 -8.38 1.91
C LEU A 22 1.94 -6.99 1.80
N GLY A 23 3.09 -6.73 2.43
CA GLY A 23 3.72 -5.41 2.33
C GLY A 23 4.44 -4.98 3.59
N GLY A 24 4.46 -3.67 3.86
CA GLY A 24 5.13 -3.06 5.01
C GLY A 24 5.68 -1.67 4.71
N CYS A 25 6.70 -1.26 5.46
CA CYS A 25 7.47 -0.05 5.17
C CYS A 25 8.20 -0.22 3.83
N LEU A 26 7.96 0.71 2.90
CA LEU A 26 8.46 0.61 1.53
C LEU A 26 9.99 0.54 1.47
N GLU A 27 10.67 1.35 2.28
CA GLU A 27 12.13 1.37 2.33
C GLU A 27 12.69 0.03 2.81
N VAL A 28 12.11 -0.53 3.87
CA VAL A 28 12.52 -1.85 4.38
C VAL A 28 12.22 -2.94 3.36
N PHE A 29 11.06 -2.85 2.73
CA PHE A 29 10.66 -3.79 1.67
C PHE A 29 11.65 -3.74 0.49
N ASP A 30 12.11 -2.54 0.12
CA ASP A 30 13.13 -2.35 -0.91
C ASP A 30 14.51 -2.93 -0.50
N TRP A 31 14.91 -2.80 0.77
CA TRP A 31 16.17 -3.36 1.27
C TRP A 31 16.19 -4.88 1.31
N LEU A 32 15.02 -5.52 1.48
CA LEU A 32 14.91 -6.98 1.51
C LEU A 32 15.06 -7.62 0.11
N ARG A 33 14.97 -6.84 -0.97
CA ARG A 33 15.08 -7.37 -2.33
C ARG A 33 16.40 -8.12 -2.54
N GLY A 34 16.28 -9.31 -3.14
CA GLY A 34 17.43 -10.17 -3.37
C GLY A 34 17.93 -10.94 -2.15
N THR A 35 17.22 -10.86 -1.04
CA THR A 35 17.48 -11.68 0.16
C THR A 35 16.44 -12.80 0.29
N PRO A 36 16.71 -13.87 1.03
CA PRO A 36 15.72 -14.93 1.31
C PRO A 36 14.52 -14.48 2.16
N LEU A 37 14.53 -13.25 2.67
CA LEU A 37 13.42 -12.67 3.45
C LEU A 37 12.41 -11.93 2.59
N PHE A 38 12.72 -11.66 1.32
CA PHE A 38 11.76 -11.06 0.40
C PHE A 38 10.73 -12.12 0.00
N PRO A 39 9.42 -11.80 0.00
CA PRO A 39 8.38 -12.75 -0.39
C PRO A 39 8.58 -13.27 -1.81
N ASP A 40 8.19 -14.51 -2.06
CA ASP A 40 8.22 -15.08 -3.40
C ASP A 40 7.23 -14.34 -4.32
N PRO A 41 7.52 -14.20 -5.63
CA PRO A 41 6.61 -13.53 -6.56
C PRO A 41 5.19 -14.11 -6.56
N GLU A 42 5.04 -15.41 -6.28
CA GLU A 42 3.75 -16.09 -6.19
C GLU A 42 2.88 -15.60 -5.03
N ASP A 43 3.48 -15.13 -3.93
CA ASP A 43 2.76 -14.59 -2.77
C ASP A 43 2.00 -13.31 -3.11
N PHE A 44 2.42 -12.61 -4.17
CA PHE A 44 1.74 -11.42 -4.66
C PHE A 44 0.49 -11.71 -5.49
N ASN A 45 0.28 -12.97 -5.91
CA ASN A 45 -0.88 -13.31 -6.74
C ASN A 45 -2.19 -13.06 -6.00
N GLY A 46 -2.94 -12.07 -6.46
CA GLY A 46 -4.20 -11.68 -5.85
C GLY A 46 -4.08 -10.93 -4.52
N ALA A 47 -2.88 -10.57 -4.08
CA ALA A 47 -2.67 -9.88 -2.82
C ALA A 47 -3.20 -8.43 -2.85
N ILE A 48 -3.51 -7.89 -1.67
CA ILE A 48 -3.60 -6.46 -1.43
C ILE A 48 -2.25 -6.01 -0.87
N LEU A 49 -1.52 -5.23 -1.64
CA LEU A 49 -0.24 -4.68 -1.24
C LEU A 49 -0.45 -3.49 -0.30
N PHE A 50 -0.02 -3.60 0.96
CA PHE A 50 -0.06 -2.48 1.89
C PHE A 50 1.34 -1.88 2.04
N LEU A 51 1.46 -0.57 1.83
CA LEU A 51 2.73 0.16 1.89
C LEU A 51 2.59 1.43 2.72
N GLU A 52 3.66 1.81 3.36
CA GLU A 52 3.82 3.10 4.04
C GLU A 52 5.29 3.54 3.98
N THR A 53 5.59 4.76 4.37
CA THR A 53 6.96 5.30 4.41
C THR A 53 7.38 5.59 5.85
N SER A 54 8.68 5.42 6.13
CA SER A 54 9.23 5.65 7.45
C SER A 54 9.25 7.12 7.87
N GLU A 55 9.65 7.37 9.12
CA GLU A 55 9.89 8.70 9.68
C GLU A 55 11.05 9.46 8.99
N GLU A 56 11.86 8.78 8.20
CA GLU A 56 12.93 9.39 7.39
C GLU A 56 12.38 10.25 6.24
N LYS A 57 11.07 10.16 5.96
CA LYS A 57 10.37 10.96 4.94
C LYS A 57 11.08 10.92 3.59
N PRO A 58 11.21 9.75 2.96
CA PRO A 58 11.90 9.64 1.68
C PRO A 58 11.33 10.64 0.67
N VAL A 59 12.21 11.29 -0.07
CA VAL A 59 11.76 12.25 -1.11
C VAL A 59 10.89 11.53 -2.14
N PRO A 60 9.89 12.19 -2.75
CA PRO A 60 8.94 11.54 -3.68
C PRO A 60 9.60 10.75 -4.80
N LYS A 61 10.72 11.26 -5.33
CA LYS A 61 11.51 10.57 -6.36
C LYS A 61 12.07 9.22 -5.87
N ALA A 62 12.44 9.08 -4.60
CA ALA A 62 12.88 7.81 -4.04
C ALA A 62 11.73 6.80 -3.98
N VAL A 63 10.54 7.24 -3.53
CA VAL A 63 9.31 6.42 -3.55
C VAL A 63 9.01 5.93 -4.96
N ARG A 64 9.10 6.80 -5.98
CA ARG A 64 8.95 6.42 -7.40
C ARG A 64 9.90 5.29 -7.78
N TYR A 65 11.17 5.39 -7.42
CA TYR A 65 12.17 4.39 -7.79
C TYR A 65 11.94 3.04 -7.10
N MET A 66 11.58 3.04 -5.83
CA MET A 66 11.23 1.82 -5.11
C MET A 66 10.00 1.13 -5.71
N LEU A 67 8.95 1.90 -6.05
CA LEU A 67 7.77 1.36 -6.73
C LEU A 67 8.09 0.81 -8.13
N ARG A 68 8.94 1.49 -8.90
CA ARG A 68 9.41 1.00 -10.21
C ARG A 68 10.18 -0.31 -10.08
N SER A 69 10.93 -0.49 -9.00
CA SER A 69 11.61 -1.75 -8.72
C SER A 69 10.62 -2.90 -8.56
N LEU A 70 9.51 -2.68 -7.81
CA LEU A 70 8.45 -3.68 -7.67
C LEU A 70 7.76 -3.96 -9.03
N GLY A 71 7.54 -2.92 -9.84
CA GLY A 71 7.01 -3.07 -11.20
C GLY A 71 7.95 -3.87 -12.11
N ALA A 72 9.26 -3.55 -12.11
CA ALA A 72 10.25 -4.26 -12.91
C ALA A 72 10.39 -5.74 -12.52
N MET A 73 10.08 -6.10 -11.27
CA MET A 73 9.98 -7.48 -10.80
C MET A 73 8.66 -8.17 -11.21
N GLY A 74 7.73 -7.46 -11.88
CA GLY A 74 6.41 -7.97 -12.26
C GLY A 74 5.42 -8.12 -11.09
N LEU A 75 5.71 -7.53 -9.92
CA LEU A 75 4.89 -7.71 -8.74
C LEU A 75 3.61 -6.86 -8.79
N LEU A 76 3.67 -5.68 -9.44
CA LEU A 76 2.50 -4.82 -9.60
C LEU A 76 1.44 -5.46 -10.52
N ASP A 77 1.81 -6.38 -11.41
CA ASP A 77 0.88 -7.09 -12.29
C ASP A 77 0.09 -8.18 -11.55
N ARG A 78 0.61 -8.64 -10.42
CA ARG A 78 0.07 -9.77 -9.66
C ARG A 78 -0.95 -9.36 -8.61
N ILE A 79 -0.88 -8.12 -8.10
CA ILE A 79 -1.73 -7.66 -7.01
C ILE A 79 -3.14 -7.29 -7.49
N HIS A 80 -4.13 -7.47 -6.61
CA HIS A 80 -5.52 -7.07 -6.85
C HIS A 80 -5.84 -5.66 -6.35
N GLY A 81 -5.06 -5.11 -5.44
CA GLY A 81 -5.26 -3.77 -4.92
C GLY A 81 -4.06 -3.27 -4.13
N MET A 82 -4.07 -2.00 -3.78
CA MET A 82 -3.04 -1.38 -2.96
C MET A 82 -3.67 -0.48 -1.91
N VAL A 83 -3.13 -0.50 -0.70
CA VAL A 83 -3.46 0.47 0.34
C VAL A 83 -2.19 1.17 0.81
N TRP A 84 -2.29 2.49 1.02
CA TRP A 84 -1.16 3.32 1.40
C TRP A 84 -1.42 4.02 2.73
N GLY A 85 -0.51 3.82 3.69
CA GLY A 85 -0.54 4.47 4.99
C GLY A 85 -0.30 5.97 4.89
N LYS A 86 -0.79 6.72 5.88
CA LYS A 86 -0.45 8.14 6.02
C LYS A 86 1.06 8.27 6.19
N PRO A 87 1.73 9.14 5.43
CA PRO A 87 3.14 9.41 5.68
C PRO A 87 3.32 10.12 7.03
N TYR A 88 4.49 9.88 7.63
CA TYR A 88 4.86 10.52 8.90
C TYR A 88 4.75 12.04 8.80
N GLU A 89 4.08 12.67 9.77
CA GLU A 89 3.78 14.12 9.80
C GLU A 89 3.10 14.64 8.51
N GLU A 90 2.41 13.77 7.78
CA GLU A 90 1.77 14.08 6.50
C GLU A 90 2.73 14.61 5.40
N ALA A 91 4.04 14.37 5.56
CA ALA A 91 5.05 14.82 4.63
C ALA A 91 4.84 14.20 3.23
N TYR A 92 4.89 15.03 2.20
CA TYR A 92 4.79 14.62 0.79
C TYR A 92 3.52 13.83 0.41
N ARG A 93 2.43 13.94 1.18
CA ARG A 93 1.21 13.15 0.96
C ARG A 93 0.67 13.25 -0.48
N GLU A 94 0.58 14.45 -1.01
CA GLU A 94 0.06 14.69 -2.36
C GLU A 94 1.10 14.29 -3.43
N GLU A 95 2.36 14.54 -3.17
CA GLU A 95 3.46 14.15 -4.05
C GLU A 95 3.58 12.62 -4.16
N TYR A 96 3.46 11.89 -3.06
CA TYR A 96 3.42 10.43 -3.10
C TYR A 96 2.22 9.92 -3.91
N ALA A 97 1.05 10.54 -3.79
CA ALA A 97 -0.10 10.18 -4.61
C ALA A 97 0.17 10.34 -6.11
N VAL A 98 0.90 11.40 -6.49
CA VAL A 98 1.35 11.60 -7.88
C VAL A 98 2.32 10.51 -8.31
N GLU A 99 3.29 10.15 -7.46
CA GLU A 99 4.28 9.13 -7.78
C GLU A 99 3.67 7.73 -7.92
N ILE A 100 2.75 7.37 -7.04
CA ILE A 100 2.01 6.10 -7.12
C ILE A 100 1.26 6.00 -8.45
N ARG A 101 0.47 7.03 -8.81
CA ARG A 101 -0.26 7.05 -10.09
C ARG A 101 0.69 6.97 -11.28
N THR A 102 1.80 7.70 -11.23
CA THR A 102 2.79 7.73 -12.31
C THR A 102 3.34 6.33 -12.57
N VAL A 103 3.78 5.65 -11.52
CA VAL A 103 4.33 4.29 -11.67
C VAL A 103 3.27 3.30 -12.10
N LEU A 104 2.08 3.31 -11.47
CA LEU A 104 1.01 2.40 -11.86
C LEU A 104 0.61 2.58 -13.33
N LYS A 105 0.59 3.81 -13.84
CA LYS A 105 0.36 4.09 -15.27
C LYS A 105 1.49 3.55 -16.16
N GLU A 106 2.76 3.69 -15.76
CA GLU A 106 3.90 3.14 -16.50
C GLU A 106 3.80 1.62 -16.70
N TYR A 107 3.16 0.92 -15.78
CA TYR A 107 2.94 -0.53 -15.81
C TYR A 107 1.53 -0.93 -16.26
N GLY A 108 0.73 -0.01 -16.83
CA GLY A 108 -0.61 -0.30 -17.33
C GLY A 108 -1.63 -0.68 -16.24
N ARG A 109 -1.43 -0.17 -15.02
CA ARG A 109 -2.24 -0.52 -13.84
C ARG A 109 -3.15 0.63 -13.37
N GLU A 110 -3.63 1.47 -14.28
CA GLU A 110 -4.50 2.61 -13.97
C GLU A 110 -5.85 2.18 -13.37
N ALA A 111 -6.30 0.97 -13.67
CA ALA A 111 -7.55 0.41 -13.12
C ALA A 111 -7.38 -0.26 -11.75
N LEU A 112 -6.14 -0.44 -11.26
CA LEU A 112 -5.89 -1.08 -9.97
C LEU A 112 -6.55 -0.27 -8.83
N PRO A 113 -7.39 -0.87 -7.95
CA PRO A 113 -7.92 -0.21 -6.78
C PRO A 113 -6.81 0.24 -5.81
N VAL A 114 -6.77 1.53 -5.52
CA VAL A 114 -5.78 2.11 -4.59
C VAL A 114 -6.47 3.06 -3.61
N LEU A 115 -6.41 2.72 -2.32
CA LEU A 115 -6.79 3.64 -1.25
C LEU A 115 -5.54 4.22 -0.57
N THR A 116 -5.59 5.49 -0.24
CA THR A 116 -4.54 6.20 0.49
C THR A 116 -5.07 6.83 1.77
N ASN A 117 -4.18 7.38 2.56
CA ASN A 117 -4.53 8.03 3.83
C ASN A 117 -5.01 7.04 4.91
N LEU A 118 -4.54 5.78 4.88
CA LEU A 118 -4.87 4.79 5.90
C LEU A 118 -4.06 5.03 7.18
N SER A 119 -4.66 4.68 8.31
CA SER A 119 -4.06 4.89 9.64
C SER A 119 -3.21 3.69 10.06
N PHE A 120 -2.10 3.44 9.37
CA PHE A 120 -1.10 2.44 9.74
C PHE A 120 0.31 2.91 9.39
N GLY A 121 1.33 2.23 9.93
CA GLY A 121 2.73 2.59 9.73
C GLY A 121 3.22 3.64 10.73
N HIS A 122 4.02 4.61 10.27
CA HIS A 122 4.65 5.63 11.12
C HIS A 122 3.76 6.86 11.39
N CYS A 123 2.46 6.75 11.20
CA CYS A 123 1.49 7.83 11.47
C CYS A 123 0.81 7.70 12.85
N GLU A 124 0.14 8.79 13.27
CA GLU A 124 -0.78 8.78 14.42
C GLU A 124 -2.15 9.34 14.01
N PRO A 125 -3.28 8.77 14.50
CA PRO A 125 -3.37 7.47 15.19
C PRO A 125 -3.06 6.31 14.25
N LYS A 126 -2.61 5.17 14.78
CA LYS A 126 -2.29 3.99 13.98
C LYS A 126 -3.11 2.77 14.38
N CYS A 127 -3.46 1.95 13.39
CA CYS A 127 -4.08 0.64 13.55
C CYS A 127 -3.09 -0.46 13.21
N VAL A 128 -3.25 -1.61 13.81
CA VAL A 128 -2.49 -2.82 13.46
C VAL A 128 -3.00 -3.36 12.12
N ILE A 129 -2.08 -3.66 11.22
CA ILE A 129 -2.36 -4.38 9.97
C ILE A 129 -1.88 -5.83 10.15
N PRO A 130 -2.79 -6.82 10.13
CA PRO A 130 -2.41 -8.22 10.27
C PRO A 130 -1.84 -8.75 8.95
N TYR A 131 -0.54 -9.00 8.92
CA TYR A 131 0.14 -9.57 7.76
C TYR A 131 -0.46 -10.94 7.39
N GLY A 132 -0.73 -11.16 6.11
CA GLY A 132 -1.29 -12.40 5.60
C GLY A 132 -2.80 -12.56 5.77
N ALA A 133 -3.47 -11.72 6.55
CA ALA A 133 -4.93 -11.79 6.73
C ALA A 133 -5.68 -11.40 5.45
N LEU A 134 -6.85 -12.00 5.26
CA LEU A 134 -7.76 -11.65 4.17
C LEU A 134 -8.37 -10.27 4.42
N ALA A 135 -8.29 -9.40 3.44
CA ALA A 135 -8.81 -8.04 3.50
C ALA A 135 -9.57 -7.65 2.23
N GLN A 136 -10.30 -6.56 2.31
CA GLN A 136 -11.12 -6.04 1.21
C GLN A 136 -10.93 -4.53 1.07
N ILE A 137 -10.83 -4.08 -0.18
CA ILE A 137 -10.98 -2.68 -0.58
C ILE A 137 -12.32 -2.53 -1.28
N ASP A 138 -13.13 -1.56 -0.86
CA ASP A 138 -14.33 -1.11 -1.56
C ASP A 138 -14.10 0.34 -1.97
N CYS A 139 -14.03 0.57 -3.28
CA CYS A 139 -13.73 1.88 -3.86
C CYS A 139 -14.89 2.86 -3.72
N GLU A 140 -16.14 2.38 -3.82
CA GLU A 140 -17.31 3.21 -3.78
C GLU A 140 -17.53 3.80 -2.37
N SER A 141 -17.49 2.93 -1.36
CA SER A 141 -17.60 3.34 0.04
C SER A 141 -16.29 3.91 0.61
N ARG A 142 -15.17 3.73 -0.11
CA ARG A 142 -13.81 4.09 0.34
C ARG A 142 -13.46 3.42 1.67
N THR A 143 -13.77 2.13 1.79
CA THR A 143 -13.49 1.36 2.99
C THR A 143 -12.40 0.32 2.76
N PHE A 144 -11.67 0.05 3.83
CA PHE A 144 -10.72 -1.05 3.94
C PHE A 144 -11.12 -1.88 5.15
N SER A 145 -11.32 -3.17 4.96
CA SER A 145 -11.82 -4.09 5.98
C SER A 145 -10.95 -5.33 6.09
N ILE A 146 -10.68 -5.77 7.30
CA ILE A 146 -10.08 -7.08 7.58
C ILE A 146 -11.24 -8.07 7.68
N LEU A 147 -11.20 -9.16 6.92
CA LEU A 147 -12.30 -10.11 6.78
C LEU A 147 -12.17 -11.36 7.65
N GLU A 148 -11.03 -11.56 8.28
CA GLU A 148 -10.78 -12.71 9.17
C GLU A 148 -10.07 -12.28 10.45
N ASN A 149 -10.19 -13.11 11.50
CA ASN A 149 -9.46 -12.85 12.74
C ASN A 149 -7.95 -13.00 12.51
N ALA A 150 -7.19 -12.03 13.01
CA ALA A 150 -5.73 -12.08 12.97
C ALA A 150 -5.10 -12.97 14.04
N VAL A 151 -5.90 -13.37 15.02
CA VAL A 151 -5.49 -14.20 16.17
C VAL A 151 -6.52 -15.30 16.39
N VAL A 152 -6.07 -16.46 16.84
CA VAL A 152 -6.88 -17.62 17.23
C VAL A 152 -6.94 -17.70 18.74
#